data_f39bd5dabb49d530ee666737314718c7
#
_entry.id   f39bd5dabb49d530ee666737314718c7
#
_cell.length_a   1.000
_cell.length_b   1.000
_cell.length_c   1.000
_cell.angle_alpha   90.00
_cell.angle_beta   90.00
_cell.angle_gamma   90.00
#
_symmetry.space_group_name_H-M   'P 1'
#
loop_
_entity.id
_entity.type
_entity.pdbx_description
1 polymer ?
#
loop_
_entity_poly.entity_id
_entity_poly.type
_entity_poly.pdbx_seq_one_letter_code
_entity_poly.pdbx_strand_id
1 'polypeptide(L)'
;KEGTLSLAGLPVVASLDRVDIHERTGQRRILDYKTYAKRRAASEVHFEPAAGENDVFETVFEGKFVRWQDLQLPLYRALAQLQWPDEPEPPAVGYFLLPERIEESGIEEFALDASLFASAMSSAEAVADRVRRGIYWPPRTVQYDDYEDIFLGEDPANILSQESRE
;
A
#
# COMPACT_ATOMS: atom_id res chain seq x y z
N LYS A 1 -6.09 -15.98 -2.91
CA LYS A 1 -4.94 -16.85 -3.16
C LYS A 1 -3.73 -16.29 -2.40
N GLU A 2 -3.07 -17.13 -1.62
CA GLU A 2 -1.93 -16.75 -0.79
C GLU A 2 -0.60 -16.94 -1.52
N GLY A 3 0.39 -16.10 -1.19
CA GLY A 3 1.76 -16.20 -1.69
C GLY A 3 2.73 -15.35 -0.89
N THR A 4 4.01 -15.48 -1.22
CA THR A 4 5.09 -14.79 -0.50
C THR A 4 5.95 -13.99 -1.47
N LEU A 5 6.16 -12.72 -1.14
CA LEU A 5 7.15 -11.83 -1.75
C LEU A 5 8.42 -11.82 -0.90
N SER A 6 9.59 -11.65 -1.51
CA SER A 6 10.82 -11.35 -0.78
C SER A 6 11.16 -9.87 -0.98
N LEU A 7 11.12 -9.09 0.09
CA LEU A 7 11.47 -7.66 0.07
C LEU A 7 12.67 -7.44 1.01
N ALA A 8 13.77 -6.92 0.50
CA ALA A 8 15.03 -6.75 1.26
C ALA A 8 15.44 -8.00 2.07
N GLY A 9 15.11 -9.20 1.56
CA GLY A 9 15.39 -10.46 2.25
C GLY A 9 14.38 -10.85 3.34
N LEU A 10 13.32 -10.07 3.55
CA LEU A 10 12.20 -10.45 4.42
C LEU A 10 11.11 -11.15 3.61
N PRO A 11 10.54 -12.27 4.10
CA PRO A 11 9.38 -12.87 3.51
C PRO A 11 8.11 -12.06 3.90
N VAL A 12 7.42 -11.52 2.91
CA VAL A 12 6.14 -10.83 3.07
C VAL A 12 5.03 -11.70 2.53
N VAL A 13 4.18 -12.21 3.41
CA VAL A 13 3.04 -13.04 3.04
C VAL A 13 1.85 -12.14 2.69
N ALA A 14 1.22 -12.42 1.56
CA ALA A 14 0.01 -11.71 1.14
C ALA A 14 -1.03 -12.70 0.63
N SER A 15 -2.31 -12.36 0.84
CA SER A 15 -3.46 -13.11 0.33
C SER A 15 -4.27 -12.21 -0.59
N LEU A 16 -4.49 -12.66 -1.83
CA LEU A 16 -5.32 -11.96 -2.80
C LEU A 16 -6.80 -12.30 -2.51
N ASP A 17 -7.61 -11.30 -2.21
CA ASP A 17 -9.02 -11.49 -1.86
C ASP A 17 -9.81 -12.00 -3.07
N ARG A 18 -9.62 -11.35 -4.22
CA ARG A 18 -10.34 -11.70 -5.44
C ARG A 18 -9.46 -11.57 -6.67
N VAL A 19 -9.54 -12.58 -7.53
CA VAL A 19 -8.89 -12.60 -8.86
C VAL A 19 -9.97 -12.82 -9.91
N ASP A 20 -10.21 -11.84 -10.75
CA ASP A 20 -11.08 -11.94 -11.91
C ASP A 20 -10.25 -12.28 -13.15
N ILE A 21 -10.79 -13.07 -14.05
CA ILE A 21 -10.19 -13.41 -15.34
C ILE A 21 -11.16 -12.99 -16.44
N HIS A 22 -10.69 -12.15 -17.37
CA HIS A 22 -11.50 -11.76 -18.51
C HIS A 22 -11.63 -12.95 -19.47
N GLU A 23 -12.85 -13.45 -19.68
CA GLU A 23 -13.12 -14.70 -20.39
C GLU A 23 -12.52 -14.76 -21.81
N ARG A 24 -12.51 -13.65 -22.54
CA ARG A 24 -12.05 -13.61 -23.93
C ARG A 24 -10.54 -13.37 -24.06
N THR A 25 -9.94 -12.57 -23.20
CA THR A 25 -8.52 -12.17 -23.30
C THR A 25 -7.62 -12.94 -22.36
N GLY A 26 -8.18 -13.56 -21.32
CA GLY A 26 -7.42 -14.20 -20.24
C GLY A 26 -6.76 -13.22 -19.27
N GLN A 27 -6.86 -11.90 -19.51
CA GLN A 27 -6.26 -10.89 -18.65
C GLN A 27 -6.83 -10.97 -17.24
N ARG A 28 -5.95 -10.87 -16.24
CA ARG A 28 -6.31 -10.90 -14.82
C ARG A 28 -6.48 -9.51 -14.23
N ARG A 29 -7.39 -9.43 -13.27
CA ARG A 29 -7.58 -8.27 -12.42
C ARG A 29 -7.65 -8.72 -10.96
N ILE A 30 -6.88 -8.06 -10.10
CA ILE A 30 -6.82 -8.32 -8.67
C ILE A 30 -7.65 -7.26 -7.97
N LEU A 31 -8.60 -7.68 -7.16
CA LEU A 31 -9.47 -6.78 -6.40
C LEU A 31 -9.40 -7.10 -4.91
N ASP A 32 -9.34 -6.06 -4.12
CA ASP A 32 -9.48 -6.11 -2.67
C ASP A 32 -10.83 -5.53 -2.25
N TYR A 33 -11.49 -6.13 -1.27
CA TYR A 33 -12.80 -5.67 -0.81
C TYR A 33 -12.65 -4.55 0.21
N LYS A 34 -13.35 -3.42 -0.02
CA LYS A 34 -13.37 -2.28 0.90
C LYS A 34 -14.81 -1.89 1.26
N THR A 35 -15.07 -1.82 2.57
CA THR A 35 -16.39 -1.48 3.16
C THR A 35 -16.39 -0.06 3.71
N TYR A 36 -15.96 0.92 2.93
CA TYR A 36 -16.00 2.33 3.34
C TYR A 36 -17.44 2.84 3.43
N ALA A 37 -17.71 3.74 4.38
CA ALA A 37 -19.01 4.39 4.48
C ALA A 37 -19.37 5.17 3.21
N LYS A 38 -18.38 5.75 2.52
CA LYS A 38 -18.52 6.46 1.25
C LYS A 38 -17.50 5.95 0.24
N ARG A 39 -17.81 6.06 -1.06
CA ARG A 39 -16.87 5.79 -2.13
C ARG A 39 -15.62 6.67 -1.99
N ARG A 40 -14.44 6.05 -2.10
CA ARG A 40 -13.14 6.73 -2.11
C ARG A 40 -12.37 6.31 -3.33
N ALA A 41 -11.63 7.25 -3.95
CA ALA A 41 -10.72 6.92 -5.02
C ALA A 41 -9.52 6.10 -4.48
N ALA A 42 -9.00 5.18 -5.28
CA ALA A 42 -7.84 4.39 -4.89
C ALA A 42 -6.64 5.28 -4.56
N SER A 43 -6.44 6.38 -5.28
CA SER A 43 -5.38 7.35 -5.01
C SER A 43 -5.47 8.00 -3.63
N GLU A 44 -6.68 8.22 -3.09
CA GLU A 44 -6.87 8.77 -1.74
C GLU A 44 -6.50 7.77 -0.63
N VAL A 45 -6.44 6.48 -0.98
CA VAL A 45 -6.00 5.42 -0.06
C VAL A 45 -4.49 5.27 -0.10
N HIS A 46 -3.91 5.31 -1.31
CA HIS A 46 -2.50 5.02 -1.51
C HIS A 46 -1.58 6.20 -1.24
N PHE A 47 -2.08 7.44 -1.29
CA PHE A 47 -1.25 8.63 -1.20
C PHE A 47 -1.69 9.59 -0.11
N GLU A 48 -0.69 10.26 0.45
CA GLU A 48 -0.81 11.48 1.24
C GLU A 48 0.00 12.60 0.58
N PRO A 49 -0.21 13.88 0.95
CA PRO A 49 0.61 14.98 0.46
C PRO A 49 2.10 14.75 0.78
N ALA A 50 2.98 14.95 -0.21
CA ALA A 50 4.41 14.87 0.00
C ALA A 50 4.91 16.07 0.82
N ALA A 51 5.90 15.84 1.68
CA ALA A 51 6.59 16.91 2.40
C ALA A 51 7.65 17.63 1.52
N GLY A 52 7.99 17.07 0.37
CA GLY A 52 9.01 17.60 -0.55
C GLY A 52 10.44 17.28 -0.12
N GLU A 53 10.62 16.21 0.61
CA GLU A 53 11.92 15.77 1.13
C GLU A 53 12.72 14.94 0.12
N ASN A 54 12.15 14.64 -1.06
CA ASN A 54 12.72 13.78 -2.11
C ASN A 54 13.20 12.43 -1.57
N ASP A 55 12.44 11.84 -0.66
CA ASP A 55 12.77 10.54 -0.11
C ASP A 55 12.21 9.39 -0.99
N VAL A 56 12.60 8.16 -0.68
CA VAL A 56 12.19 6.95 -1.41
C VAL A 56 10.68 6.68 -1.36
N PHE A 57 9.97 7.33 -0.45
CA PHE A 57 8.51 7.19 -0.30
C PHE A 57 7.73 8.23 -1.11
N GLU A 58 8.40 9.22 -1.70
CA GLU A 58 7.76 10.24 -2.51
C GLU A 58 7.79 9.85 -4.01
N THR A 59 6.74 10.26 -4.72
CA THR A 59 6.59 10.02 -6.15
C THR A 59 5.76 11.12 -6.79
N VAL A 60 5.58 11.06 -8.11
CA VAL A 60 4.68 11.93 -8.85
C VAL A 60 3.47 11.13 -9.32
N PHE A 61 2.27 11.56 -8.92
CA PHE A 61 1.01 11.02 -9.38
C PHE A 61 0.14 12.14 -9.96
N GLU A 62 -0.32 12.00 -11.20
CA GLU A 62 -1.12 13.02 -11.92
C GLU A 62 -0.51 14.44 -11.86
N GLY A 63 0.82 14.53 -11.96
CA GLY A 63 1.55 15.80 -11.94
C GLY A 63 1.71 16.44 -10.55
N LYS A 64 1.35 15.75 -9.48
CA LYS A 64 1.50 16.20 -8.10
C LYS A 64 2.54 15.36 -7.37
N PHE A 65 3.33 15.99 -6.50
CA PHE A 65 4.17 15.27 -5.56
C PHE A 65 3.31 14.68 -4.44
N VAL A 66 3.42 13.37 -4.26
CA VAL A 66 2.67 12.59 -3.28
C VAL A 66 3.60 11.63 -2.57
N ARG A 67 3.19 11.16 -1.39
CA ARG A 67 3.90 10.17 -0.60
C ARG A 67 3.07 8.90 -0.49
N TRP A 68 3.72 7.75 -0.66
CA TRP A 68 3.08 6.47 -0.42
C TRP A 68 2.72 6.30 1.06
N GLN A 69 1.46 5.99 1.34
CA GLN A 69 0.97 5.63 2.67
C GLN A 69 0.43 4.20 2.74
N ASP A 70 -0.01 3.65 1.60
CA ASP A 70 -0.50 2.28 1.47
C ASP A 70 0.12 1.65 0.20
N LEU A 71 0.64 0.44 0.33
CA LEU A 71 1.29 -0.31 -0.75
C LEU A 71 0.54 -1.61 -1.09
N GLN A 72 -0.68 -1.81 -0.58
CA GLN A 72 -1.42 -3.07 -0.73
C GLN A 72 -1.59 -3.47 -2.20
N LEU A 73 -2.16 -2.60 -3.03
CA LEU A 73 -2.40 -2.93 -4.44
C LEU A 73 -1.10 -3.11 -5.25
N PRO A 74 -0.05 -2.29 -5.10
CA PRO A 74 1.26 -2.57 -5.69
C PRO A 74 1.84 -3.93 -5.29
N LEU A 75 1.77 -4.31 -4.02
CA LEU A 75 2.26 -5.61 -3.54
C LEU A 75 1.42 -6.77 -4.08
N TYR A 76 0.11 -6.60 -4.21
CA TYR A 76 -0.76 -7.59 -4.85
C TYR A 76 -0.40 -7.79 -6.32
N ARG A 77 -0.09 -6.72 -7.05
CA ARG A 77 0.41 -6.82 -8.44
C ARG A 77 1.73 -7.56 -8.52
N ALA A 78 2.69 -7.24 -7.64
CA ALA A 78 3.98 -7.92 -7.57
C ALA A 78 3.80 -9.42 -7.29
N LEU A 79 2.95 -9.78 -6.33
CA LEU A 79 2.64 -11.17 -6.02
C LEU A 79 1.99 -11.88 -7.21
N ALA A 80 1.06 -11.22 -7.89
CA ALA A 80 0.37 -11.77 -9.04
C ALA A 80 1.34 -12.03 -10.21
N GLN A 81 2.28 -11.12 -10.46
CA GLN A 81 3.33 -11.32 -11.47
C GLN A 81 4.23 -12.53 -11.15
N LEU A 82 4.53 -12.80 -9.88
CA LEU A 82 5.26 -14.01 -9.49
C LEU A 82 4.44 -15.28 -9.66
N GLN A 83 3.13 -15.21 -9.45
CA GLN A 83 2.25 -16.38 -9.58
C GLN A 83 1.90 -16.71 -11.03
N TRP A 84 1.91 -15.72 -11.92
CA TRP A 84 1.58 -15.83 -13.34
C TRP A 84 2.63 -15.10 -14.19
N PRO A 85 3.88 -15.62 -14.24
CA PRO A 85 4.99 -14.96 -14.92
C PRO A 85 4.86 -14.90 -16.44
N ASP A 86 4.07 -15.79 -17.04
CA ASP A 86 3.90 -15.89 -18.48
C ASP A 86 2.79 -14.98 -19.04
N GLU A 87 2.20 -14.11 -18.19
CA GLU A 87 1.22 -13.16 -18.68
C GLU A 87 1.87 -12.04 -19.49
N PRO A 88 1.33 -11.73 -20.68
CA PRO A 88 1.90 -10.71 -21.56
C PRO A 88 1.80 -9.30 -20.99
N GLU A 89 0.77 -9.06 -20.14
CA GLU A 89 0.53 -7.78 -19.47
C GLU A 89 0.37 -7.98 -17.98
N PRO A 90 0.89 -7.02 -17.17
CA PRO A 90 0.70 -7.08 -15.73
C PRO A 90 -0.79 -7.02 -15.37
N PRO A 91 -1.24 -7.75 -14.33
CA PRO A 91 -2.62 -7.69 -13.88
C PRO A 91 -3.04 -6.27 -13.49
N ALA A 92 -4.25 -5.87 -13.85
CA ALA A 92 -4.88 -4.69 -13.28
C ALA A 92 -5.15 -4.89 -11.79
N VAL A 93 -5.08 -3.83 -10.99
CA VAL A 93 -5.34 -3.86 -9.56
C VAL A 93 -6.36 -2.81 -9.17
N GLY A 94 -7.13 -3.06 -8.12
CA GLY A 94 -8.14 -2.11 -7.67
C GLY A 94 -8.92 -2.59 -6.45
N TYR A 95 -9.94 -1.83 -6.13
CA TYR A 95 -10.87 -2.13 -5.04
C TYR A 95 -12.23 -2.53 -5.56
N PHE A 96 -12.86 -3.49 -4.90
CA PHE A 96 -14.29 -3.72 -5.00
C PHE A 96 -14.96 -3.01 -3.81
N LEU A 97 -15.55 -1.86 -4.09
CA LEU A 97 -16.15 -1.00 -3.07
C LEU A 97 -17.56 -1.46 -2.71
N LEU A 98 -17.80 -1.61 -1.42
CA LEU A 98 -19.10 -1.96 -0.81
C LEU A 98 -19.47 -0.88 0.21
N PRO A 99 -19.84 0.34 -0.22
CA PRO A 99 -20.26 1.41 0.67
C PRO A 99 -21.65 1.17 1.26
N GLU A 100 -22.08 2.01 2.21
CA GLU A 100 -23.42 1.93 2.80
C GLU A 100 -24.52 2.07 1.74
N ARG A 101 -24.29 2.89 0.70
CA ARG A 101 -25.21 3.06 -0.41
C ARG A 101 -24.87 2.09 -1.52
N ILE A 102 -25.77 1.16 -1.79
CA ILE A 102 -25.56 0.10 -2.79
C ILE A 102 -25.32 0.64 -4.20
N GLU A 103 -25.94 1.78 -4.54
CA GLU A 103 -25.76 2.45 -5.84
C GLU A 103 -24.36 3.01 -6.05
N GLU A 104 -23.58 3.19 -4.99
CA GLU A 104 -22.19 3.61 -5.03
C GLU A 104 -21.22 2.42 -5.08
N SER A 105 -21.73 1.18 -4.99
CA SER A 105 -20.92 -0.02 -5.07
C SER A 105 -20.32 -0.19 -6.47
N GLY A 106 -19.12 -0.70 -6.55
CA GLY A 106 -18.49 -0.94 -7.83
C GLY A 106 -16.98 -1.16 -7.74
N ILE A 107 -16.38 -1.21 -8.91
CA ILE A 107 -14.93 -1.38 -9.03
C ILE A 107 -14.28 -0.01 -9.19
N GLU A 108 -13.21 0.18 -8.45
CA GLU A 108 -12.31 1.32 -8.54
C GLU A 108 -10.93 0.79 -8.92
N GLU A 109 -10.55 0.91 -10.20
CA GLU A 109 -9.24 0.50 -10.66
C GLU A 109 -8.18 1.54 -10.30
N PHE A 110 -7.02 1.08 -9.89
CA PHE A 110 -5.88 1.91 -9.59
C PHE A 110 -4.94 1.93 -10.80
N ALA A 111 -4.78 3.11 -11.41
CA ALA A 111 -3.89 3.32 -12.55
C ALA A 111 -2.42 3.23 -12.10
N LEU A 112 -1.87 2.02 -12.15
CA LEU A 112 -0.51 1.71 -11.72
C LEU A 112 0.37 1.48 -12.94
N ASP A 113 0.95 2.55 -13.50
CA ASP A 113 1.91 2.43 -14.59
C ASP A 113 3.26 1.85 -14.13
N ALA A 114 4.18 1.63 -15.06
CA ALA A 114 5.48 1.03 -14.76
C ALA A 114 6.34 1.90 -13.82
N SER A 115 6.29 3.22 -13.97
CA SER A 115 7.05 4.16 -13.14
C SER A 115 6.52 4.19 -11.72
N LEU A 116 5.20 4.31 -11.59
CA LEU A 116 4.53 4.31 -10.29
C LEU A 116 4.72 2.97 -9.56
N PHE A 117 4.63 1.86 -10.29
CA PHE A 117 4.90 0.53 -9.74
C PHE A 117 6.34 0.39 -9.24
N ALA A 118 7.33 0.85 -10.02
CA ALA A 118 8.73 0.84 -9.60
C ALA A 118 8.96 1.69 -8.34
N SER A 119 8.35 2.87 -8.25
CA SER A 119 8.39 3.71 -7.04
C SER A 119 7.79 3.00 -5.83
N ALA A 120 6.62 2.35 -5.98
CA ALA A 120 5.99 1.58 -4.92
C ALA A 120 6.89 0.44 -4.42
N MET A 121 7.51 -0.31 -5.34
CA MET A 121 8.42 -1.40 -4.97
C MET A 121 9.69 -0.90 -4.28
N SER A 122 10.25 0.24 -4.70
CA SER A 122 11.38 0.88 -4.00
C SER A 122 11.00 1.28 -2.58
N SER A 123 9.80 1.83 -2.39
CA SER A 123 9.26 2.17 -1.07
C SER A 123 9.08 0.91 -0.20
N ALA A 124 8.52 -0.17 -0.77
CA ALA A 124 8.34 -1.44 -0.07
C ALA A 124 9.67 -2.04 0.39
N GLU A 125 10.68 -2.05 -0.48
CA GLU A 125 12.03 -2.52 -0.15
C GLU A 125 12.66 -1.68 0.97
N ALA A 126 12.51 -0.36 0.93
CA ALA A 126 13.02 0.54 1.96
C ALA A 126 12.36 0.29 3.32
N VAL A 127 11.03 0.07 3.35
CA VAL A 127 10.32 -0.31 4.58
C VAL A 127 10.84 -1.64 5.11
N ALA A 128 10.93 -2.66 4.25
CA ALA A 128 11.41 -3.98 4.63
C ALA A 128 12.86 -3.95 5.17
N ASP A 129 13.75 -3.17 4.56
CA ASP A 129 15.12 -2.98 5.05
C ASP A 129 15.14 -2.30 6.43
N ARG A 130 14.34 -1.25 6.65
CA ARG A 130 14.20 -0.63 7.96
C ARG A 130 13.72 -1.62 9.02
N VAL A 131 12.69 -2.40 8.72
CA VAL A 131 12.17 -3.45 9.62
C VAL A 131 13.27 -4.46 9.95
N ARG A 132 13.98 -4.96 8.96
CA ARG A 132 15.08 -5.93 9.14
C ARG A 132 16.20 -5.39 10.02
N ARG A 133 16.47 -4.09 9.95
CA ARG A 133 17.49 -3.41 10.73
C ARG A 133 17.00 -2.91 12.10
N GLY A 134 15.73 -3.14 12.44
CA GLY A 134 15.13 -2.65 13.69
C GLY A 134 14.98 -1.13 13.74
N ILE A 135 14.90 -0.45 12.58
CA ILE A 135 14.78 1.01 12.51
C ILE A 135 13.29 1.37 12.41
N TYR A 136 12.71 1.80 13.51
CA TYR A 136 11.29 2.19 13.59
C TYR A 136 11.10 3.70 13.81
N TRP A 137 12.17 4.46 13.82
CA TRP A 137 12.16 5.91 14.02
C TRP A 137 12.23 6.68 12.69
N PRO A 138 11.59 7.86 12.53
CA PRO A 138 10.66 8.48 13.48
C PRO A 138 9.29 7.78 13.47
N PRO A 139 8.58 7.77 14.61
CA PRO A 139 7.22 7.24 14.66
C PRO A 139 6.31 8.13 13.81
N ARG A 140 5.32 7.54 13.16
CA ARG A 140 4.27 8.28 12.49
C ARG A 140 3.27 8.80 13.53
N THR A 141 2.72 9.99 13.33
CA THR A 141 1.60 10.48 14.12
C THR A 141 0.45 9.47 14.04
N VAL A 142 0.00 8.98 15.17
CA VAL A 142 -1.10 8.01 15.23
C VAL A 142 -2.41 8.74 14.90
N GLN A 143 -3.09 8.27 13.86
CA GLN A 143 -4.30 8.93 13.35
C GLN A 143 -5.54 8.65 14.24
N TYR A 144 -5.51 7.56 15.00
CA TYR A 144 -6.51 7.16 15.98
C TYR A 144 -5.80 6.86 17.28
N ASP A 145 -6.12 7.62 18.32
CA ASP A 145 -5.43 7.53 19.60
C ASP A 145 -6.07 6.48 20.51
N ASP A 146 -6.05 5.22 20.06
CA ASP A 146 -6.51 4.07 20.86
C ASP A 146 -5.58 3.78 22.05
N TYR A 147 -4.47 4.50 22.16
CA TYR A 147 -3.44 4.30 23.18
C TYR A 147 -3.19 5.55 24.06
N GLU A 148 -4.02 6.60 23.92
CA GLU A 148 -3.89 7.85 24.69
C GLU A 148 -3.78 7.59 26.18
N ASP A 149 -4.58 6.66 26.71
CA ASP A 149 -4.56 6.26 28.12
C ASP A 149 -3.23 5.59 28.53
N ILE A 150 -2.55 4.92 27.61
CA ILE A 150 -1.26 4.27 27.87
C ILE A 150 -0.14 5.30 27.93
N PHE A 151 -0.20 6.30 27.05
CA PHE A 151 0.80 7.37 26.96
C PHE A 151 0.47 8.58 27.85
N LEU A 152 -0.63 8.52 28.63
CA LEU A 152 -1.06 9.58 29.55
C LEU A 152 -1.18 10.96 28.88
N GLY A 153 -1.56 10.98 27.59
CA GLY A 153 -1.67 12.22 26.80
C GLY A 153 -0.34 12.79 26.33
N GLU A 154 0.78 12.11 26.53
CA GLU A 154 2.07 12.52 25.98
C GLU A 154 2.26 11.99 24.56
N ASP A 155 2.90 12.78 23.70
CA ASP A 155 3.26 12.35 22.35
C ASP A 155 4.24 11.16 22.44
N PRO A 156 3.92 9.99 21.84
CA PRO A 156 4.81 8.84 21.78
C PRO A 156 6.23 9.18 21.31
N ALA A 157 6.38 10.18 20.43
CA ALA A 157 7.67 10.67 19.99
C ALA A 157 8.54 11.26 21.11
N ASN A 158 7.92 11.81 22.16
CA ASN A 158 8.63 12.35 23.30
C ASN A 158 9.03 11.26 24.30
N ILE A 159 8.22 10.20 24.40
CA ILE A 159 8.46 9.08 25.34
C ILE A 159 9.55 8.15 24.80
N LEU A 160 9.54 7.90 23.49
CA LEU A 160 10.53 7.05 22.80
C LEU A 160 11.82 7.83 22.50
N SER A 161 12.16 8.82 23.32
CA SER A 161 13.31 9.68 23.12
C SER A 161 14.65 8.95 23.22
N GLN A 162 15.57 9.38 22.38
CA GLN A 162 17.04 9.29 22.45
C GLN A 162 17.71 7.93 22.68
N GLU A 163 17.23 7.01 23.48
CA GLU A 163 17.84 5.70 23.72
C GLU A 163 17.75 4.73 22.52
N SER A 164 16.88 5.01 21.55
CA SER A 164 16.73 4.21 20.32
C SER A 164 17.53 4.77 19.14
N ARG A 165 18.40 5.75 19.37
CA ARG A 165 19.22 6.40 18.32
C ARG A 165 20.67 5.89 18.25
N GLU A 166 21.04 4.91 19.09
CA GLU A 166 22.35 4.25 19.07
C GLU A 166 22.33 2.90 18.34
#